data_8f4b5514937e6bfc390bd2031b0dcc6d
#
_entry.id   8f4b5514937e6bfc390bd2031b0dcc6d
#
_cell.length_a   1.000
_cell.length_b   1.000
_cell.length_c   1.000
_cell.angle_alpha   90.00
_cell.angle_beta   90.00
_cell.angle_gamma   90.00
#
_symmetry.space_group_name_H-M   'P 1'
#
loop_
_entity.id
_entity.type
_entity.pdbx_description
1 polymer ?
#
loop_
_entity_poly.entity_id
_entity_poly.type
_entity_poly.pdbx_seq_one_letter_code
_entity_poly.pdbx_strand_id
1 'polypeptide(L)'
;MRTSERYKKGLDILKQIDEENYEAIVDNFKHSIAPDLGVLAVEFNYGQIFSRQGLDLKSRLLATVAGLTALGNTQQLKFYINGALNVGWTQEELIEV
;
A
#
# COMPACT_ATOMS: atom_id res chain seq x y z
N MET A 1 4.36 -21.25 -1.29
CA MET A 1 3.70 -20.04 -0.81
C MET A 1 2.19 -20.16 -0.92
N ARG A 2 1.51 -19.78 0.12
CA ARG A 2 0.06 -19.85 0.17
C ARG A 2 -0.57 -18.68 -0.63
N THR A 3 -1.58 -19.01 -1.46
CA THR A 3 -2.36 -18.01 -2.20
C THR A 3 -3.81 -18.11 -1.78
N SER A 4 -4.25 -17.19 -0.94
CA SER A 4 -5.65 -17.06 -0.53
C SER A 4 -6.35 -16.03 -1.42
N GLU A 5 -7.67 -15.97 -1.32
CA GLU A 5 -8.43 -14.91 -1.99
C GLU A 5 -8.04 -13.53 -1.47
N ARG A 6 -7.78 -13.43 -0.16
CA ARG A 6 -7.31 -12.17 0.43
C ARG A 6 -5.95 -11.77 -0.13
N TYR A 7 -5.07 -12.74 -0.35
CA TYR A 7 -3.75 -12.48 -0.92
C TYR A 7 -3.88 -11.93 -2.34
N LYS A 8 -4.73 -12.56 -3.16
CA LYS A 8 -4.97 -12.11 -4.54
C LYS A 8 -5.55 -10.71 -4.57
N LYS A 9 -6.51 -10.42 -3.69
CA LYS A 9 -7.08 -9.08 -3.55
C LYS A 9 -6.02 -8.07 -3.15
N GLY A 10 -5.15 -8.46 -2.22
CA GLY A 10 -4.06 -7.59 -1.78
C GLY A 10 -3.08 -7.26 -2.89
N LEU A 11 -2.75 -8.24 -3.71
CA LEU A 11 -1.88 -8.00 -4.88
C LEU A 11 -2.52 -7.02 -5.85
N ASP A 12 -3.84 -7.15 -6.07
CA ASP A 12 -4.55 -6.24 -6.96
C ASP A 12 -4.53 -4.81 -6.43
N ILE A 13 -4.74 -4.65 -5.13
CA ILE A 13 -4.66 -3.32 -4.49
C ILE A 13 -3.25 -2.73 -4.60
N LEU A 14 -2.23 -3.54 -4.31
CA LEU A 14 -0.84 -3.09 -4.45
C LEU A 14 -0.55 -2.65 -5.89
N LYS A 15 -1.07 -3.39 -6.85
CA LYS A 15 -0.91 -3.03 -8.27
C LYS A 15 -1.57 -1.68 -8.57
N GLN A 16 -2.73 -1.41 -8.00
CA GLN A 16 -3.40 -0.12 -8.18
C GLN A 16 -2.62 1.03 -7.54
N ILE A 17 -1.95 0.76 -6.42
CA ILE A 17 -1.15 1.76 -5.72
C ILE A 17 0.15 2.03 -6.48
N ASP A 18 0.81 0.96 -6.93
CA ASP A 18 2.11 1.09 -7.60
C ASP A 18 2.28 -0.02 -8.62
N GLU A 19 1.68 0.15 -9.78
CA GLU A 19 1.72 -0.83 -10.87
C GLU A 19 3.15 -1.12 -11.31
N GLU A 20 4.01 -0.13 -11.26
CA GLU A 20 5.38 -0.24 -11.73
C GLU A 20 6.26 -1.10 -10.81
N ASN A 21 6.06 -0.98 -9.49
CA ASN A 21 6.97 -1.57 -8.51
C ASN A 21 6.36 -2.66 -7.63
N TYR A 22 5.05 -2.95 -7.74
CA TYR A 22 4.42 -3.87 -6.78
C TYR A 22 5.04 -5.27 -6.81
N GLU A 23 5.45 -5.73 -7.98
CA GLU A 23 6.07 -7.05 -8.10
C GLU A 23 7.42 -7.11 -7.38
N ALA A 24 8.21 -6.04 -7.49
CA ALA A 24 9.48 -5.96 -6.78
C ALA A 24 9.29 -5.91 -5.26
N ILE A 25 8.25 -5.22 -4.81
CA ILE A 25 7.92 -5.14 -3.38
C ILE A 25 7.56 -6.52 -2.84
N VAL A 26 6.71 -7.26 -3.56
CA VAL A 26 6.32 -8.61 -3.17
C VAL A 26 7.52 -9.55 -3.20
N ASP A 27 8.38 -9.41 -4.20
CA ASP A 27 9.58 -10.22 -4.31
C ASP A 27 10.53 -9.98 -3.15
N ASN A 28 10.68 -8.73 -2.72
CA ASN A 28 11.49 -8.38 -1.55
C ASN A 28 10.96 -9.05 -0.28
N PHE A 29 9.64 -9.15 -0.12
CA PHE A 29 9.05 -9.87 1.01
C PHE A 29 9.45 -11.34 1.00
N LYS A 30 9.43 -11.98 -0.17
CA LYS A 30 9.78 -13.40 -0.31
C LYS A 30 11.22 -13.68 0.09
N HIS A 31 12.11 -12.74 -0.15
CA HIS A 31 13.53 -12.87 0.11
C HIS A 31 13.95 -12.24 1.45
N SER A 32 12.98 -11.78 2.25
CA SER A 32 13.25 -11.19 3.55
C SER A 32 13.51 -12.28 4.58
N ILE A 33 13.96 -11.85 5.76
CA ILE A 33 14.21 -12.74 6.90
C ILE A 33 12.91 -13.39 7.40
N ALA A 34 11.76 -12.79 7.12
CA ALA A 34 10.46 -13.28 7.58
C ALA A 34 9.43 -13.19 6.45
N PRO A 35 9.51 -14.09 5.45
CA PRO A 35 8.61 -14.02 4.30
C PRO A 35 7.13 -14.18 4.67
N ASP A 36 6.82 -14.90 5.75
CA ASP A 36 5.43 -15.06 6.20
C ASP A 36 4.82 -13.72 6.63
N LEU A 37 5.61 -12.81 7.17
CA LEU A 37 5.12 -11.47 7.51
C LEU A 37 4.73 -10.70 6.26
N GLY A 38 5.44 -10.89 5.17
CA GLY A 38 5.09 -10.28 3.89
C GLY A 38 3.75 -10.80 3.38
N VAL A 39 3.52 -12.11 3.47
CA VAL A 39 2.23 -12.70 3.09
C VAL A 39 1.11 -12.11 3.95
N LEU A 40 1.32 -12.01 5.25
CA LEU A 40 0.31 -11.45 6.16
C LEU A 40 0.05 -9.98 5.85
N ALA A 41 1.07 -9.21 5.54
CA ALA A 41 0.92 -7.80 5.17
C ALA A 41 0.05 -7.66 3.92
N VAL A 42 0.30 -8.48 2.90
CA VAL A 42 -0.51 -8.43 1.68
C VAL A 42 -1.94 -8.86 1.96
N GLU A 43 -2.14 -9.93 2.72
CA GLU A 43 -3.48 -10.45 3.01
C GLU A 43 -4.29 -9.50 3.88
N PHE A 44 -3.71 -9.00 4.96
CA PHE A 44 -4.45 -8.19 5.92
C PHE A 44 -4.52 -6.73 5.48
N ASN A 45 -3.36 -6.10 5.30
CA ASN A 45 -3.32 -4.66 5.07
C ASN A 45 -3.97 -4.30 3.73
N TYR A 46 -3.56 -4.95 2.67
CA TYR A 46 -4.06 -4.63 1.34
C TYR A 46 -5.28 -5.46 0.96
N GLY A 47 -5.31 -6.73 1.33
CA GLY A 47 -6.40 -7.63 0.96
C GLY A 47 -7.65 -7.47 1.79
N GLN A 48 -7.53 -7.05 3.05
CA GLN A 48 -8.67 -6.97 3.95
C GLN A 48 -9.02 -5.53 4.33
N ILE A 49 -8.04 -4.66 4.52
CA ILE A 49 -8.29 -3.29 4.96
C ILE A 49 -8.38 -2.33 3.77
N PHE A 50 -7.34 -2.25 2.94
CA PHE A 50 -7.33 -1.30 1.82
C PHE A 50 -8.34 -1.63 0.74
N SER A 51 -8.78 -2.89 0.66
CA SER A 51 -9.78 -3.32 -0.33
C SER A 51 -11.22 -3.06 0.10
N ARG A 52 -11.45 -2.58 1.34
CA ARG A 52 -12.80 -2.29 1.81
C ARG A 52 -13.41 -1.18 0.98
N GLN A 53 -14.73 -1.32 0.70
CA GLN A 53 -15.42 -0.40 -0.19
C GLN A 53 -16.09 0.78 0.52
N GLY A 54 -16.07 0.80 1.85
CA GLY A 54 -16.67 1.89 2.64
C GLY A 54 -15.94 3.22 2.47
N LEU A 55 -14.70 3.18 2.02
CA LEU A 55 -13.91 4.37 1.69
C LEU A 55 -13.08 4.01 0.47
N ASP A 56 -13.05 4.88 -0.53
CA ASP A 56 -12.30 4.61 -1.76
C ASP A 56 -10.79 4.60 -1.53
N LEU A 57 -10.07 3.95 -2.42
CA LEU A 57 -8.62 3.78 -2.30
C LEU A 57 -7.89 5.13 -2.29
N LYS A 58 -8.32 6.05 -3.13
CA LYS A 58 -7.70 7.38 -3.22
C LYS A 58 -7.73 8.10 -1.87
N SER A 59 -8.87 8.08 -1.20
CA SER A 59 -9.03 8.71 0.12
C SER A 59 -8.24 7.97 1.20
N ARG A 60 -8.19 6.63 1.13
CA ARG A 60 -7.39 5.83 2.06
C ARG A 60 -5.91 6.21 1.99
N LEU A 61 -5.40 6.40 0.78
CA LEU A 61 -4.00 6.77 0.60
C LEU A 61 -3.70 8.17 1.15
N LEU A 62 -4.63 9.10 0.98
CA LEU A 62 -4.45 10.44 1.58
C LEU A 62 -4.41 10.36 3.10
N ALA A 63 -5.33 9.61 3.71
CA ALA A 63 -5.36 9.41 5.15
C ALA A 63 -4.07 8.75 5.64
N THR A 64 -3.55 7.78 4.88
CA THR A 64 -2.32 7.08 5.22
C THR A 64 -1.12 8.04 5.19
N VAL A 65 -1.04 8.88 4.17
CA VAL A 65 0.02 9.90 4.07
C VAL A 65 -0.03 10.83 5.29
N ALA A 66 -1.22 11.29 5.65
CA ALA A 66 -1.39 12.17 6.81
C ALA A 66 -0.95 11.47 8.10
N GLY A 67 -1.37 10.22 8.29
CA GLY A 67 -1.03 9.45 9.48
C GLY A 67 0.47 9.19 9.60
N LEU A 68 1.12 8.82 8.49
CA LEU A 68 2.56 8.55 8.48
C LEU A 68 3.36 9.84 8.70
N THR A 69 2.86 10.97 8.20
CA THR A 69 3.48 12.26 8.43
C THR A 69 3.46 12.61 9.92
N ALA A 70 2.31 12.41 10.56
CA ALA A 70 2.16 12.67 11.99
C ALA A 70 3.07 11.76 12.83
N LEU A 71 3.24 10.51 12.41
CA LEU A 71 4.11 9.54 13.11
C LEU A 71 5.60 9.75 12.82
N GLY A 72 5.93 10.52 11.78
CA GLY A 72 7.31 10.71 11.37
C GLY A 72 7.94 9.48 10.71
N ASN A 73 7.13 8.59 10.16
CA ASN A 73 7.61 7.37 9.50
C ASN A 73 7.99 7.67 8.05
N THR A 74 9.19 8.23 7.85
CA THR A 74 9.65 8.69 6.54
C THR A 74 9.86 7.55 5.55
N GLN A 75 10.19 6.37 6.03
CA GLN A 75 10.46 5.22 5.16
C GLN A 75 9.19 4.74 4.47
N GLN A 76 8.12 4.56 5.22
CA GLN A 76 6.81 4.17 4.67
C GLN A 76 6.20 5.31 3.86
N LEU A 77 6.44 6.53 4.27
CA LEU A 77 5.86 7.72 3.63
C LEU A 77 6.22 7.82 2.15
N LYS A 78 7.44 7.44 1.77
CA LYS A 78 7.86 7.48 0.37
C LYS A 78 6.97 6.63 -0.53
N PHE A 79 6.68 5.42 -0.10
CA PHE A 79 5.82 4.52 -0.87
C PHE A 79 4.42 5.08 -1.01
N TYR A 80 3.85 5.60 0.08
CA TYR A 80 2.47 6.06 0.08
C TYR A 80 2.29 7.41 -0.60
N ILE A 81 3.28 8.29 -0.59
CA ILE A 81 3.24 9.52 -1.40
C ILE A 81 3.22 9.16 -2.89
N ASN A 82 4.10 8.26 -3.30
CA ASN A 82 4.13 7.81 -4.69
C ASN A 82 2.81 7.15 -5.07
N GLY A 83 2.26 6.31 -4.18
CA GLY A 83 0.97 5.68 -4.40
C GLY A 83 -0.17 6.68 -4.50
N ALA A 84 -0.15 7.71 -3.66
CA ALA A 84 -1.16 8.76 -3.70
C ALA A 84 -1.16 9.50 -5.03
N LEU A 85 0.03 9.80 -5.56
CA LEU A 85 0.15 10.40 -6.89
C LEU A 85 -0.39 9.48 -7.96
N ASN A 86 -0.09 8.17 -7.85
CA ASN A 86 -0.54 7.18 -8.84
C ASN A 86 -2.06 7.04 -8.90
N VAL A 87 -2.75 7.25 -7.79
CA VAL A 87 -4.22 7.13 -7.76
C VAL A 87 -4.94 8.46 -8.01
N GLY A 88 -4.20 9.52 -8.30
CA GLY A 88 -4.79 10.77 -8.79
C GLY A 88 -4.67 12.00 -7.91
N TRP A 89 -4.00 11.92 -6.75
CA TRP A 89 -3.70 13.12 -5.99
C TRP A 89 -2.59 13.89 -6.69
N THR A 90 -2.65 15.22 -6.63
CA THR A 90 -1.60 16.07 -7.20
C THR A 90 -0.54 16.36 -6.15
N GLN A 91 0.63 16.75 -6.64
CA GLN A 91 1.72 17.16 -5.76
C GLN A 91 1.30 18.36 -4.90
N GLU A 92 0.59 19.31 -5.50
CA GLU A 92 0.09 20.49 -4.81
C GLU A 92 -0.86 20.12 -3.68
N GLU A 93 -1.75 19.16 -3.92
CA GLU A 93 -2.69 18.68 -2.90
C GLU A 93 -1.97 18.00 -1.75
N LEU A 94 -0.97 17.17 -2.06
CA LEU A 94 -0.22 16.45 -1.02
C LEU A 94 0.60 17.38 -0.14
N ILE A 95 1.10 18.49 -0.70
CA ILE A 95 1.82 19.49 0.08
C ILE A 95 0.92 20.11 1.14
N GLU A 96 -0.39 20.20 0.88
CA GLU A 96 -1.35 20.79 1.81
C GLU A 96 -1.73 19.84 2.96
N VAL A 97 -1.34 18.58 2.87
CA VAL A 97 -1.61 17.60 3.91
C VAL A 97 -0.46 17.57 4.92
#